data_598e9ef91b804e57b27e50f06a2e4cd6
#
_entry.id   598e9ef91b804e57b27e50f06a2e4cd6
#
_cell.length_a   1.000
_cell.length_b   1.000
_cell.length_c   1.000
_cell.angle_alpha   90.00
_cell.angle_beta   90.00
_cell.angle_gamma   90.00
#
_symmetry.space_group_name_H-M   'P 1'
#
loop_
_entity.id
_entity.type
_entity.pdbx_description
1 polymer ?
#
loop_
_entity_poly.entity_id
_entity_poly.type
_entity_poly.pdbx_seq_one_letter_code
_entity_poly.pdbx_strand_id
1 'polypeptide(L)'
;MIWCVEDDASIRDIEIYALKSTGFEARGFEDSASFCEAIMHEKPELIVLDIMLPGTDGIQLLRQLKASPELCDIPVVMATAKGEE
;
A
#
# COMPACT_ATOMS: atom_id res chain seq x y z
N MET A 1 -4.26 -8.24 -8.13
CA MET A 1 -4.13 -6.78 -8.13
C MET A 1 -3.18 -6.33 -7.04
N ILE A 2 -2.37 -5.33 -7.32
CA ILE A 2 -1.41 -4.77 -6.37
C ILE A 2 -1.96 -3.45 -5.86
N TRP A 3 -1.92 -3.25 -4.55
CA TRP A 3 -2.42 -2.01 -3.93
C TRP A 3 -1.25 -1.19 -3.44
N CYS A 4 -1.28 0.11 -3.76
CA CYS A 4 -0.24 1.06 -3.34
C CYS A 4 -0.87 2.06 -2.39
N VAL A 5 -0.27 2.23 -1.21
CA VAL A 5 -0.74 3.22 -0.24
C VAL A 5 0.29 4.33 -0.18
N GLU A 6 -0.06 5.48 -0.72
CA GLU A 6 0.85 6.60 -0.89
C GLU A 6 0.07 7.90 -0.88
N ASP A 7 0.40 8.83 -0.01
CA ASP A 7 -0.37 10.06 0.11
C ASP A 7 -0.06 11.08 -0.97
N ASP A 8 1.11 11.03 -1.57
CA ASP A 8 1.47 11.96 -2.65
C ASP A 8 0.90 11.44 -3.96
N ALA A 9 0.01 12.23 -4.56
CA ALA A 9 -0.69 11.79 -5.76
C ALA A 9 0.27 11.57 -6.93
N SER A 10 1.29 12.40 -7.05
CA SER A 10 2.25 12.27 -8.14
C SER A 10 3.04 10.97 -8.02
N ILE A 11 3.50 10.67 -6.81
CA ILE A 11 4.27 9.45 -6.58
C ILE A 11 3.37 8.23 -6.75
N ARG A 12 2.16 8.32 -6.24
CA ARG A 12 1.19 7.22 -6.36
C ARG A 12 0.91 6.92 -7.83
N ASP A 13 0.72 7.96 -8.64
CA ASP A 13 0.45 7.77 -10.06
C ASP A 13 1.63 7.12 -10.77
N ILE A 14 2.85 7.49 -10.40
CA ILE A 14 4.04 6.90 -11.00
C ILE A 14 4.13 5.41 -10.64
N GLU A 15 3.86 5.08 -9.39
CA GLU A 15 3.88 3.68 -8.95
C GLU A 15 2.85 2.86 -9.71
N ILE A 16 1.65 3.39 -9.83
CA ILE A 16 0.58 2.67 -10.51
C ILE A 16 0.91 2.50 -11.98
N TYR A 17 1.43 3.56 -12.61
CA TYR A 17 1.80 3.49 -14.01
C TYR A 17 2.89 2.43 -14.24
N ALA A 18 3.89 2.41 -13.38
CA ALA A 18 4.98 1.46 -13.52
C ALA A 18 4.47 0.02 -13.40
N LEU A 19 3.58 -0.23 -12.44
CA LEU A 19 3.04 -1.56 -12.26
C LEU A 19 2.19 -1.99 -13.44
N LYS A 20 1.35 -1.08 -13.94
CA LYS A 20 0.52 -1.41 -15.10
C LYS A 20 1.35 -1.63 -16.34
N SER A 21 2.44 -0.90 -16.48
CA SER A 21 3.32 -1.06 -17.64
C SER A 21 3.95 -2.43 -17.70
N THR A 22 4.11 -3.08 -16.57
CA THR A 22 4.70 -4.41 -16.53
C THR A 22 3.66 -5.52 -16.51
N GLY A 23 2.39 -5.17 -16.73
CA GLY A 23 1.35 -6.16 -16.88
C GLY A 23 0.53 -6.45 -15.63
N PHE A 24 0.77 -5.73 -14.55
CA PHE A 24 0.00 -5.90 -13.33
C PHE A 24 -1.17 -4.94 -13.29
N GLU A 25 -2.21 -5.32 -12.56
CA GLU A 25 -3.26 -4.39 -12.22
C GLU A 25 -2.91 -3.74 -10.89
N ALA A 26 -3.17 -2.44 -10.78
CA ALA A 26 -2.79 -1.69 -9.60
C ALA A 26 -3.88 -0.71 -9.21
N ARG A 27 -3.97 -0.47 -7.92
CA ARG A 27 -4.93 0.48 -7.36
C ARG A 27 -4.22 1.28 -6.27
N GLY A 28 -4.51 2.57 -6.20
CA GLY A 28 -3.87 3.45 -5.24
C GLY A 28 -4.80 3.92 -4.14
N PHE A 29 -4.24 4.15 -2.97
CA PHE A 29 -4.96 4.71 -1.83
C PHE A 29 -4.15 5.86 -1.28
N GLU A 30 -4.81 6.94 -0.93
CA GLU A 30 -4.11 8.13 -0.49
C GLU A 30 -3.87 8.15 1.02
N ASP A 31 -4.57 7.31 1.77
CA ASP A 31 -4.38 7.26 3.22
C ASP A 31 -4.73 5.89 3.75
N SER A 32 -4.45 5.69 5.04
CA SER A 32 -4.71 4.41 5.67
C SER A 32 -6.19 4.15 5.86
N ALA A 33 -7.00 5.20 6.00
CA ALA A 33 -8.42 5.01 6.24
C ALA A 33 -9.11 4.39 5.04
N SER A 34 -8.85 4.92 3.83
CA SER A 34 -9.44 4.36 2.63
C SER A 34 -8.91 2.96 2.35
N PHE A 35 -7.62 2.73 2.62
CA PHE A 35 -7.04 1.42 2.46
C PHE A 35 -7.69 0.41 3.40
N CYS A 36 -7.84 0.77 4.67
CA CYS A 36 -8.41 -0.15 5.65
C CYS A 36 -9.84 -0.51 5.31
N GLU A 37 -10.60 0.46 4.82
CA GLU A 37 -11.96 0.16 4.40
C GLU A 37 -11.99 -0.82 3.24
N ALA A 38 -11.14 -0.60 2.25
CA ALA A 38 -11.13 -1.48 1.09
C ALA A 38 -10.68 -2.89 1.42
N ILE A 39 -9.70 -3.04 2.33
CA ILE A 39 -9.16 -4.35 2.65
C ILE A 39 -10.17 -5.23 3.40
N MET A 40 -11.21 -4.62 3.95
CA MET A 40 -12.27 -5.39 4.57
C MET A 40 -13.16 -6.08 3.55
N HIS A 41 -13.13 -5.63 2.32
CA HIS A 41 -14.00 -6.16 1.27
C HIS A 41 -13.25 -6.92 0.19
N GLU A 42 -11.99 -6.58 -0.03
CA GLU A 42 -11.17 -7.20 -1.07
C GLU A 42 -9.78 -7.46 -0.53
N LYS A 43 -9.09 -8.40 -1.13
CA LYS A 43 -7.72 -8.71 -0.72
C LYS A 43 -6.81 -8.64 -1.92
N PRO A 44 -5.77 -7.79 -1.87
CA PRO A 44 -4.81 -7.71 -2.96
C PRO A 44 -3.80 -8.84 -2.89
N GLU A 45 -3.06 -9.03 -3.97
CA GLU A 45 -1.98 -10.00 -4.01
C GLU A 45 -0.72 -9.47 -3.35
N LEU A 46 -0.56 -8.15 -3.36
CA LEU A 46 0.63 -7.51 -2.86
C LEU A 46 0.28 -6.08 -2.45
N ILE A 47 0.91 -5.60 -1.40
CA ILE A 47 0.70 -4.23 -0.93
C ILE A 47 2.04 -3.51 -0.96
N VAL A 48 2.07 -2.34 -1.61
CA VAL A 48 3.21 -1.44 -1.55
C VAL A 48 2.81 -0.32 -0.59
N LEU A 49 3.53 -0.19 0.49
CA LEU A 49 3.12 0.65 1.61
C LEU A 49 4.16 1.73 1.87
N ASP A 50 3.70 2.98 1.89
CA ASP A 50 4.56 4.10 2.24
C ASP A 50 4.69 4.17 3.77
N ILE A 51 5.92 4.32 4.23
CA ILE A 51 6.17 4.40 5.66
C ILE A 51 5.57 5.67 6.27
N MET A 52 5.60 6.77 5.51
CA MET A 52 5.21 8.08 6.04
C MET A 52 3.82 8.48 5.56
N LEU A 53 2.81 7.86 6.14
CA LEU A 53 1.42 8.18 5.82
C LEU A 53 0.85 9.17 6.81
N PRO A 54 0.01 10.09 6.34
CA PRO A 54 -0.63 11.02 7.27
C PRO A 54 -1.58 10.26 8.21
N GLY A 55 -1.56 10.64 9.46
CA GLY A 55 -2.48 10.09 10.46
C GLY A 55 -2.11 8.73 10.99
N THR A 56 -1.42 7.92 10.22
CA THR A 56 -1.03 6.59 10.63
C THR A 56 0.34 6.27 10.06
N ASP A 57 1.24 5.87 10.94
CA ASP A 57 2.55 5.42 10.54
C ASP A 57 2.41 4.14 9.72
N GLY A 58 3.12 4.06 8.60
CA GLY A 58 3.08 2.88 7.76
C GLY A 58 3.50 1.62 8.51
N ILE A 59 4.41 1.74 9.46
CA ILE A 59 4.83 0.60 10.26
C ILE A 59 3.69 0.10 11.14
N GLN A 60 2.89 1.02 11.69
CA GLN A 60 1.72 0.60 12.45
C GLN A 60 0.72 -0.14 11.58
N LEU A 61 0.52 0.36 10.36
CA LEU A 61 -0.39 -0.31 9.44
C LEU A 61 0.13 -1.70 9.09
N LEU A 62 1.44 -1.84 8.89
CA LEU A 62 2.05 -3.14 8.64
C LEU A 62 1.79 -4.08 9.81
N ARG A 63 1.93 -3.60 11.04
CA ARG A 63 1.67 -4.43 12.21
C ARG A 63 0.23 -4.89 12.27
N GLN A 64 -0.70 -4.00 11.93
CA GLN A 64 -2.10 -4.37 11.91
C GLN A 64 -2.38 -5.46 10.89
N LEU A 65 -1.76 -5.36 9.72
CA LEU A 65 -1.92 -6.37 8.69
C LEU A 65 -1.37 -7.71 9.13
N LYS A 66 -0.20 -7.71 9.76
CA LYS A 66 0.43 -8.95 10.18
C LYS A 66 -0.26 -9.57 11.39
N ALA A 67 -1.02 -8.77 12.15
CA ALA A 67 -1.77 -9.29 13.28
C ALA A 67 -3.07 -9.95 12.87
N SER A 68 -3.53 -9.72 11.65
CA SER A 68 -4.79 -10.29 11.19
C SER A 68 -4.55 -11.67 10.57
N PRO A 69 -5.21 -12.72 11.05
CA PRO A 69 -5.03 -14.05 10.45
C PRO A 69 -5.40 -14.10 8.97
N GLU A 70 -6.33 -13.24 8.55
CA GLU A 70 -6.77 -13.24 7.17
C GLU A 70 -5.84 -12.47 6.25
N LEU A 71 -5.06 -11.54 6.81
CA LEU A 71 -4.26 -10.63 5.99
C LEU A 71 -2.77 -10.85 6.14
N CYS A 72 -2.35 -11.62 7.13
CA CYS A 72 -0.93 -11.72 7.45
C CYS A 72 -0.12 -12.41 6.34
N ASP A 73 -0.78 -13.14 5.45
CA ASP A 73 -0.09 -13.83 4.37
C ASP A 73 0.12 -12.95 3.14
N ILE A 74 -0.50 -11.76 3.09
CA ILE A 74 -0.33 -10.88 1.95
C ILE A 74 1.06 -10.24 2.02
N PRO A 75 1.89 -10.39 0.99
CA PRO A 75 3.21 -9.76 1.01
C PRO A 75 3.10 -8.24 1.03
N VAL A 76 3.93 -7.59 1.84
CA VAL A 76 3.95 -6.15 1.95
C VAL A 76 5.36 -5.66 1.66
N VAL A 77 5.47 -4.74 0.71
CA VAL A 77 6.74 -4.09 0.40
C VAL A 77 6.68 -2.69 0.98
N MET A 78 7.64 -2.38 1.84
CA MET A 78 7.71 -1.04 2.41
C MET A 78 8.49 -0.14 1.46
N ALA A 79 7.94 1.01 1.18
CA ALA A 79 8.58 1.98 0.31
C ALA A 79 8.64 3.31 1.02
N THR A 80 9.63 4.10 0.70
CA THR A 80 9.71 5.44 1.21
C THR A 80 10.00 6.38 0.06
N ALA A 81 9.22 7.45 0.02
CA ALA A 81 9.40 8.44 -1.02
C ALA A 81 10.72 9.18 -0.89
N LYS A 82 11.32 9.15 0.28
CA LYS A 82 12.57 9.85 0.49
C LYS A 82 13.76 9.09 -0.02
N GLY A 83 13.60 7.92 -0.28
CA GLY A 83 14.70 7.14 -0.78
C GLY A 83 15.80 7.01 0.20
N GLU A 84 16.09 7.04 1.02
CA GLU A 84 17.17 7.04 1.83
C GLU A 84 18.00 6.16 1.88
N GLU A 85 18.42 6.16 1.69
CA GLU A 85 19.22 5.54 1.59
C GLU A 85 19.51 5.32 1.95
#